data_0f8b3c474352380d6470c8ce603e2ff3
#
_entry.id   0f8b3c474352380d6470c8ce603e2ff3
#
_cell.length_a   1.000
_cell.length_b   1.000
_cell.length_c   1.000
_cell.angle_alpha   90.00
_cell.angle_beta   90.00
_cell.angle_gamma   90.00
#
_symmetry.space_group_name_H-M   'P 1'
#
loop_
_entity.id
_entity.type
_entity.pdbx_description
1 polymer ?
#
loop_
_entity_poly.entity_id
_entity_poly.type
_entity_poly.pdbx_seq_one_letter_code
_entity_poly.pdbx_strand_id
1 'polypeptide(L)'
;IIEFIKPFNTFNFVVFHDIKEGSKIENVQLKPFSKSNFHIDLISSEKIICNAGFELPSEALLLGKSLLIKPLKGQMEQISNAMSIQKLALGIIMDNLDQNILSDWLSNSKGIKINYSNYAMELAEWISSKKWDHIENLSKKVWKNIDFNFPGGNNTS
;
A
#
# COMPACT_ATOMS: atom_id res chain seq x y z
N ILE A 1 15.65 10.74 -5.80
CA ILE A 1 14.57 9.85 -6.32
C ILE A 1 14.23 10.18 -7.78
N ILE A 2 14.20 11.44 -8.19
CA ILE A 2 13.83 11.86 -9.55
C ILE A 2 14.77 11.19 -10.57
N GLU A 3 16.09 11.33 -10.39
CA GLU A 3 17.09 10.71 -11.28
C GLU A 3 17.00 9.19 -11.34
N PHE A 4 16.39 8.59 -10.34
CA PHE A 4 16.18 7.14 -10.28
C PHE A 4 14.97 6.67 -11.09
N ILE A 5 13.88 7.46 -11.09
CA ILE A 5 12.61 7.06 -11.73
C ILE A 5 12.43 7.63 -13.15
N LYS A 6 13.01 8.80 -13.48
CA LYS A 6 12.81 9.45 -14.78
C LYS A 6 13.25 8.61 -16.00
N PRO A 7 14.24 7.67 -15.92
CA PRO A 7 14.58 6.82 -17.06
C PRO A 7 13.44 5.90 -17.53
N PHE A 8 12.44 5.66 -16.68
CA PHE A 8 11.26 4.84 -17.00
C PHE A 8 10.18 5.72 -17.67
N ASN A 9 10.50 6.29 -18.83
CA ASN A 9 9.72 7.33 -19.51
C ASN A 9 8.38 6.85 -20.10
N THR A 10 8.14 5.54 -20.16
CA THR A 10 6.84 4.97 -20.51
C THR A 10 5.81 5.05 -19.38
N PHE A 11 6.24 5.39 -18.17
CA PHE A 11 5.41 5.57 -16.99
C PHE A 11 5.37 7.05 -16.57
N ASN A 12 4.23 7.51 -16.10
CA ASN A 12 4.09 8.83 -15.48
C ASN A 12 4.13 8.67 -13.97
N PHE A 13 5.00 9.44 -13.31
CA PHE A 13 5.16 9.42 -11.86
C PHE A 13 4.59 10.68 -11.23
N VAL A 14 3.84 10.53 -10.14
CA VAL A 14 3.47 11.63 -9.25
C VAL A 14 4.22 11.44 -7.94
N VAL A 15 5.01 12.42 -7.56
CA VAL A 15 5.84 12.39 -6.36
C VAL A 15 5.40 13.50 -5.42
N PHE A 16 4.93 13.13 -4.24
CA PHE A 16 4.62 14.07 -3.17
C PHE A 16 5.87 14.33 -2.35
N HIS A 17 6.19 15.60 -2.17
CA HIS A 17 7.38 16.03 -1.43
C HIS A 17 7.10 17.32 -0.66
N ASP A 18 7.95 17.62 0.34
CA ASP A 18 7.93 18.88 1.09
C ASP A 18 8.51 20.01 0.23
N ILE A 19 7.66 20.53 -0.66
CA ILE A 19 7.94 21.63 -1.57
C ILE A 19 6.78 22.64 -1.50
N LYS A 20 7.06 23.91 -1.76
CA LYS A 20 6.03 24.96 -1.76
C LYS A 20 5.17 24.94 -3.00
N GLU A 21 5.77 24.71 -4.15
CA GLU A 21 5.11 24.74 -5.46
C GLU A 21 5.40 23.47 -6.25
N GLY A 22 4.39 22.97 -6.94
CA GLY A 22 4.53 21.81 -7.80
C GLY A 22 5.35 22.12 -9.06
N SER A 23 6.01 21.10 -9.60
CA SER A 23 6.77 21.22 -10.85
C SER A 23 6.68 19.92 -11.65
N LYS A 24 7.01 19.99 -12.93
CA LYS A 24 7.07 18.82 -13.80
C LYS A 24 8.45 18.71 -14.43
N ILE A 25 9.06 17.56 -14.29
CA ILE A 25 10.36 17.22 -14.87
C ILE A 25 10.16 15.95 -15.72
N GLU A 26 10.12 16.11 -17.04
CA GLU A 26 9.85 15.00 -17.98
C GLU A 26 8.57 14.22 -17.62
N ASN A 27 8.69 12.96 -17.26
CA ASN A 27 7.59 12.07 -16.86
C ASN A 27 7.30 12.08 -15.34
N VAL A 28 7.95 12.98 -14.59
CA VAL A 28 7.80 13.09 -13.13
C VAL A 28 7.10 14.38 -12.77
N GLN A 29 5.93 14.30 -12.16
CA GLN A 29 5.20 15.42 -11.61
C GLN A 29 5.45 15.51 -10.10
N LEU A 30 6.09 16.59 -9.66
CA LEU A 30 6.28 16.89 -8.23
C LEU A 30 5.08 17.66 -7.72
N LYS A 31 4.52 17.24 -6.60
CA LYS A 31 3.40 17.90 -5.92
C LYS A 31 3.73 18.17 -4.45
N PRO A 32 3.32 19.34 -3.91
CA PRO A 32 3.38 19.57 -2.47
C PRO A 32 2.42 18.63 -1.74
N PHE A 33 2.69 18.38 -0.46
CA PHE A 33 1.77 17.61 0.37
C PHE A 33 0.40 18.30 0.45
N SER A 34 -0.64 17.58 0.04
CA SER A 34 -2.03 18.02 0.06
C SER A 34 -2.93 16.81 0.21
N LYS A 35 -3.72 16.78 1.27
CA LYS A 35 -4.58 15.63 1.57
C LYS A 35 -5.58 15.34 0.43
N SER A 36 -6.24 16.36 -0.09
CA SER A 36 -7.22 16.20 -1.17
C SER A 36 -6.58 15.73 -2.48
N ASN A 37 -5.49 16.35 -2.90
CA ASN A 37 -4.80 15.98 -4.14
C ASN A 37 -4.17 14.58 -4.03
N PHE A 38 -3.63 14.23 -2.86
CA PHE A 38 -3.07 12.92 -2.62
C PHE A 38 -4.09 11.80 -2.83
N HIS A 39 -5.30 11.92 -2.27
CA HIS A 39 -6.35 10.91 -2.44
C HIS A 39 -6.80 10.75 -3.90
N ILE A 40 -6.90 11.86 -4.65
CA ILE A 40 -7.25 11.81 -6.07
C ILE A 40 -6.19 11.03 -6.85
N ASP A 41 -4.92 11.35 -6.62
CA ASP A 41 -3.81 10.68 -7.30
C ASP A 41 -3.67 9.21 -6.87
N LEU A 42 -3.89 8.90 -5.60
CA LEU A 42 -3.88 7.53 -5.07
C LEU A 42 -4.97 6.68 -5.74
N ILE A 43 -6.19 7.21 -5.86
CA ILE A 43 -7.30 6.51 -6.50
C ILE A 43 -7.02 6.28 -7.99
N SER A 44 -6.47 7.26 -8.68
CA SER A 44 -6.23 7.20 -10.14
C SER A 44 -4.98 6.40 -10.53
N SER A 45 -4.02 6.20 -9.62
CA SER A 45 -2.80 5.46 -9.91
C SER A 45 -3.04 3.94 -9.91
N GLU A 46 -2.25 3.20 -10.67
CA GLU A 46 -2.26 1.73 -10.68
C GLU A 46 -1.25 1.14 -9.70
N LYS A 47 -0.16 1.85 -9.49
CA LYS A 47 1.03 1.38 -8.76
C LYS A 47 1.47 2.39 -7.73
N ILE A 48 1.88 1.92 -6.55
CA ILE A 48 2.29 2.75 -5.42
C ILE A 48 3.68 2.36 -4.96
N ILE A 49 4.57 3.34 -4.90
CA ILE A 49 5.87 3.22 -4.24
C ILE A 49 5.80 4.00 -2.95
N CYS A 50 6.00 3.35 -1.82
CA CYS A 50 5.93 4.00 -0.51
C CYS A 50 6.85 3.36 0.52
N ASN A 51 6.97 4.01 1.67
CA ASN A 51 7.60 3.41 2.84
C ASN A 51 6.67 2.36 3.47
N ALA A 52 7.22 1.50 4.31
CA ALA A 52 6.47 0.44 4.99
C ALA A 52 5.73 0.93 6.25
N GLY A 53 5.08 2.10 6.18
CA GLY A 53 4.13 2.53 7.20
C GLY A 53 2.85 1.67 7.17
N PHE A 54 1.92 1.92 8.07
CA PHE A 54 0.66 1.17 8.15
C PHE A 54 -0.41 1.69 7.19
N GLU A 55 -0.61 3.00 7.14
CA GLU A 55 -1.77 3.62 6.49
C GLU A 55 -1.75 3.45 4.97
N LEU A 56 -0.75 3.98 4.30
CA LEU A 56 -0.71 4.01 2.84
C LEU A 56 -0.66 2.62 2.20
N PRO A 57 0.13 1.63 2.69
CA PRO A 57 0.04 0.27 2.17
C PRO A 57 -1.35 -0.35 2.33
N SER A 58 -2.03 -0.14 3.46
CA SER A 58 -3.37 -0.67 3.70
C SER A 58 -4.41 -0.04 2.78
N GLU A 59 -4.35 1.29 2.56
CA GLU A 59 -5.22 1.99 1.60
C GLU A 59 -4.97 1.51 0.17
N ALA A 60 -3.71 1.35 -0.22
CA ALA A 60 -3.34 0.87 -1.54
C ALA A 60 -3.85 -0.55 -1.80
N LEU A 61 -3.76 -1.46 -0.82
CA LEU A 61 -4.30 -2.82 -0.90
C LEU A 61 -5.83 -2.82 -0.96
N LEU A 62 -6.51 -1.96 -0.19
CA LEU A 62 -7.96 -1.79 -0.28
C LEU A 62 -8.40 -1.34 -1.68
N LEU A 63 -7.62 -0.46 -2.30
CA LEU A 63 -7.86 0.04 -3.66
C LEU A 63 -7.36 -0.91 -4.77
N GLY A 64 -6.73 -2.03 -4.42
CA GLY A 64 -6.21 -2.99 -5.38
C GLY A 64 -4.99 -2.51 -6.15
N LYS A 65 -4.16 -1.67 -5.54
CA LYS A 65 -2.93 -1.14 -6.16
C LYS A 65 -1.77 -2.11 -6.03
N SER A 66 -0.87 -2.12 -7.01
CA SER A 66 0.40 -2.83 -6.89
C SER A 66 1.35 -2.06 -5.98
N LEU A 67 1.98 -2.75 -5.03
CA LEU A 67 2.86 -2.15 -4.03
C LEU A 67 4.33 -2.45 -4.27
N LEU A 68 5.17 -1.41 -4.28
CA LEU A 68 6.60 -1.48 -4.11
C LEU A 68 6.97 -0.76 -2.80
N ILE A 69 7.48 -1.51 -1.85
CA ILE A 69 7.75 -1.02 -0.51
C ILE A 69 9.24 -0.78 -0.32
N LYS A 70 9.59 0.42 0.12
CA LYS A 70 10.95 0.76 0.52
C LYS A 70 10.99 1.15 1.99
N PRO A 71 11.31 0.21 2.90
CA PRO A 71 11.37 0.51 4.33
C PRO A 71 12.49 1.52 4.64
N LEU A 72 12.27 2.35 5.64
CA LEU A 72 13.29 3.26 6.15
C LEU A 72 14.31 2.47 6.98
N LYS A 73 15.59 2.68 6.69
CA LYS A 73 16.68 2.03 7.43
C LYS A 73 16.63 2.43 8.91
N GLY A 74 16.80 1.45 9.80
CA GLY A 74 16.79 1.67 11.25
C GLY A 74 15.42 1.79 11.91
N GLN A 75 14.33 1.74 11.15
CA GLN A 75 12.97 1.70 11.70
C GLN A 75 12.46 0.26 11.75
N MET A 76 12.57 -0.37 12.92
CA MET A 76 12.19 -1.78 13.13
C MET A 76 10.75 -2.08 12.76
N GLU A 77 9.83 -1.16 13.05
CA GLU A 77 8.42 -1.26 12.66
C GLU A 77 8.28 -1.41 11.15
N GLN A 78 8.91 -0.54 10.37
CA GLN A 78 8.82 -0.57 8.91
C GLN A 78 9.47 -1.84 8.32
N ILE A 79 10.56 -2.31 8.90
CA ILE A 79 11.20 -3.57 8.49
C ILE A 79 10.22 -4.73 8.73
N SER A 80 9.59 -4.80 9.90
CA SER A 80 8.61 -5.83 10.24
C SER A 80 7.38 -5.80 9.32
N ASN A 81 6.86 -4.60 9.05
CA ASN A 81 5.72 -4.42 8.13
C ASN A 81 6.06 -4.86 6.71
N ALA A 82 7.24 -4.47 6.20
CA ALA A 82 7.71 -4.87 4.89
C ALA A 82 7.84 -6.39 4.77
N MET A 83 8.45 -7.04 5.76
CA MET A 83 8.56 -8.51 5.81
C MET A 83 7.19 -9.19 5.82
N SER A 84 6.22 -8.63 6.52
CA SER A 84 4.84 -9.15 6.55
C SER A 84 4.17 -9.04 5.18
N ILE A 85 4.29 -7.88 4.52
CA ILE A 85 3.78 -7.65 3.16
C ILE A 85 4.41 -8.65 2.18
N GLN A 86 5.72 -8.88 2.25
CA GLN A 86 6.42 -9.83 1.41
C GLN A 86 5.99 -11.28 1.67
N LYS A 87 5.93 -11.68 2.95
CA LYS A 87 5.55 -13.04 3.35
C LYS A 87 4.14 -13.40 2.91
N LEU A 88 3.24 -12.42 2.90
CA LEU A 88 1.85 -12.57 2.44
C LEU A 88 1.70 -12.35 0.92
N ALA A 89 2.81 -12.15 0.19
CA ALA A 89 2.83 -11.86 -1.26
C ALA A 89 1.96 -10.64 -1.66
N LEU A 90 1.82 -9.66 -0.77
CA LEU A 90 0.98 -8.47 -0.98
C LEU A 90 1.71 -7.31 -1.67
N GLY A 91 3.03 -7.39 -1.82
CA GLY A 91 3.86 -6.38 -2.46
C GLY A 91 5.30 -6.84 -2.59
N ILE A 92 6.10 -6.04 -3.27
CA ILE A 92 7.53 -6.27 -3.48
C ILE A 92 8.33 -5.32 -2.58
N ILE A 93 9.43 -5.82 -2.00
CA ILE A 93 10.36 -5.01 -1.21
C ILE A 93 11.53 -4.58 -2.08
N MET A 94 11.91 -3.30 -1.93
CA MET A 94 13.12 -2.72 -2.50
C MET A 94 13.93 -2.03 -1.38
N ASP A 95 14.83 -2.77 -0.74
CA ASP A 95 15.63 -2.24 0.40
C ASP A 95 16.56 -1.09 0.00
N ASN A 96 17.16 -1.19 -1.18
CA ASN A 96 17.96 -0.13 -1.79
C ASN A 96 17.35 0.25 -3.13
N LEU A 97 17.67 1.45 -3.63
CA LEU A 97 17.23 1.87 -4.96
C LEU A 97 17.88 0.96 -6.01
N ASP A 98 17.08 0.08 -6.60
CA ASP A 98 17.50 -0.91 -7.60
C ASP A 98 16.62 -0.78 -8.84
N GLN A 99 17.24 -0.42 -9.97
CA GLN A 99 16.54 -0.21 -11.24
C GLN A 99 15.96 -1.49 -11.82
N ASN A 100 16.58 -2.65 -11.56
CA ASN A 100 16.08 -3.94 -12.06
C ASN A 100 14.80 -4.33 -11.33
N ILE A 101 14.77 -4.19 -10.00
CA ILE A 101 13.57 -4.42 -9.18
C ILE A 101 12.45 -3.46 -9.63
N LEU A 102 12.78 -2.18 -9.80
CA LEU A 102 11.80 -1.19 -10.24
C LEU A 102 11.26 -1.51 -11.64
N SER A 103 12.13 -1.84 -12.59
CA SER A 103 11.76 -2.18 -13.96
C SER A 103 10.84 -3.41 -14.02
N ASP A 104 11.20 -4.48 -13.33
CA ASP A 104 10.39 -5.70 -13.28
C ASP A 104 9.03 -5.43 -12.64
N TRP A 105 9.01 -4.73 -11.51
CA TRP A 105 7.77 -4.37 -10.83
C TRP A 105 6.87 -3.47 -11.70
N LEU A 106 7.42 -2.46 -12.36
CA LEU A 106 6.66 -1.59 -13.26
C LEU A 106 6.01 -2.37 -14.41
N SER A 107 6.73 -3.33 -14.98
CA SER A 107 6.29 -4.08 -16.16
C SER A 107 5.35 -5.24 -15.82
N ASN A 108 5.61 -5.97 -14.74
CA ASN A 108 5.03 -7.29 -14.50
C ASN A 108 4.09 -7.35 -13.29
N SER A 109 4.18 -6.41 -12.34
CA SER A 109 3.37 -6.49 -11.13
C SER A 109 1.91 -6.08 -11.37
N LYS A 110 1.02 -6.78 -10.69
CA LYS A 110 -0.42 -6.48 -10.64
C LYS A 110 -0.84 -6.16 -9.21
N GLY A 111 -1.85 -5.33 -9.08
CA GLY A 111 -2.41 -4.99 -7.78
C GLY A 111 -3.15 -6.16 -7.15
N ILE A 112 -3.10 -6.24 -5.83
CA ILE A 112 -3.83 -7.20 -5.01
C ILE A 112 -4.85 -6.43 -4.22
N LYS A 113 -6.12 -6.84 -4.30
CA LYS A 113 -7.19 -6.19 -3.56
C LYS A 113 -7.53 -7.00 -2.32
N ILE A 114 -7.47 -6.35 -1.16
CA ILE A 114 -7.94 -6.92 0.10
C ILE A 114 -9.27 -6.27 0.45
N ASN A 115 -10.30 -7.09 0.63
CA ASN A 115 -11.56 -6.66 1.19
C ASN A 115 -11.52 -6.86 2.71
N TYR A 116 -11.36 -5.76 3.42
CA TYR A 116 -11.39 -5.77 4.88
C TYR A 116 -12.83 -5.85 5.38
N SER A 117 -13.06 -6.61 6.45
CA SER A 117 -14.33 -6.53 7.17
C SER A 117 -14.52 -5.14 7.79
N ASN A 118 -15.77 -4.77 8.09
CA ASN A 118 -16.04 -3.51 8.79
C ASN A 118 -15.67 -3.63 10.28
N TYR A 119 -14.36 -3.65 10.59
CA TYR A 119 -13.90 -3.78 11.98
C TYR A 119 -14.43 -2.70 12.90
N ALA A 120 -14.62 -1.48 12.40
CA ALA A 120 -15.07 -0.36 13.21
C ALA A 120 -16.46 -0.65 13.78
N MET A 121 -17.36 -1.20 12.97
CA MET A 121 -18.69 -1.59 13.39
C MET A 121 -18.67 -2.78 14.36
N GLU A 122 -17.91 -3.83 14.01
CA GLU A 122 -17.76 -5.02 14.85
C GLU A 122 -17.17 -4.68 16.23
N LEU A 123 -16.15 -3.82 16.23
CA LEU A 123 -15.52 -3.36 17.45
C LEU A 123 -16.47 -2.48 18.28
N ALA A 124 -17.20 -1.57 17.64
CA ALA A 124 -18.18 -0.71 18.32
C ALA A 124 -19.31 -1.53 18.95
N GLU A 125 -19.83 -2.54 18.26
CA GLU A 125 -20.83 -3.48 18.80
C GLU A 125 -20.27 -4.25 19.99
N TRP A 126 -19.05 -4.76 19.88
CA TRP A 126 -18.40 -5.51 20.97
C TRP A 126 -18.19 -4.62 22.21
N ILE A 127 -17.69 -3.38 22.04
CA ILE A 127 -17.52 -2.42 23.13
C ILE A 127 -18.88 -2.11 23.77
N SER A 128 -19.91 -1.86 22.96
CA SER A 128 -21.26 -1.50 23.43
C SER A 128 -21.94 -2.64 24.17
N SER A 129 -21.61 -3.88 23.84
CA SER A 129 -22.18 -5.08 24.49
C SER A 129 -21.75 -5.22 25.95
N LYS A 130 -20.66 -4.57 26.36
CA LYS A 130 -20.02 -4.69 27.70
C LYS A 130 -19.63 -6.13 28.07
N LYS A 131 -19.58 -7.06 27.10
CA LYS A 131 -19.21 -8.47 27.27
C LYS A 131 -17.77 -8.68 26.76
N TRP A 132 -16.81 -8.10 27.44
CA TRP A 132 -15.42 -7.98 26.98
C TRP A 132 -14.59 -9.28 27.17
N ASP A 133 -15.16 -10.30 27.76
CA ASP A 133 -14.54 -11.60 28.07
C ASP A 133 -14.41 -12.52 26.83
N HIS A 134 -14.94 -12.12 25.69
CA HIS A 134 -14.95 -12.92 24.45
C HIS A 134 -14.21 -12.30 23.28
N ILE A 135 -13.06 -11.68 23.52
CA ILE A 135 -12.23 -11.05 22.49
C ILE A 135 -11.82 -12.01 21.37
N GLU A 136 -11.67 -13.31 21.71
CA GLU A 136 -11.37 -14.35 20.73
C GLU A 136 -12.49 -14.52 19.69
N ASN A 137 -13.73 -14.35 20.09
CA ASN A 137 -14.87 -14.42 19.17
C ASN A 137 -14.90 -13.23 18.23
N LEU A 138 -14.61 -12.02 18.73
CA LEU A 138 -14.44 -10.84 17.91
C LEU A 138 -13.30 -11.04 16.90
N SER A 139 -12.14 -11.50 17.34
CA SER A 139 -11.00 -11.78 16.48
C SER A 139 -11.39 -12.77 15.36
N LYS A 140 -11.99 -13.92 15.70
CA LYS A 140 -12.44 -14.89 14.70
C LYS A 140 -13.44 -14.30 13.71
N LYS A 141 -14.40 -13.47 14.17
CA LYS A 141 -15.41 -12.82 13.32
C LYS A 141 -14.77 -11.86 12.32
N VAL A 142 -13.83 -11.05 12.81
CA VAL A 142 -13.10 -10.07 11.99
C VAL A 142 -12.25 -10.78 10.92
N TRP A 143 -11.44 -11.75 11.31
CA TRP A 143 -10.54 -12.45 10.39
C TRP A 143 -11.27 -13.34 9.36
N LYS A 144 -12.38 -13.92 9.72
CA LYS A 144 -13.19 -14.76 8.80
C LYS A 144 -13.73 -13.97 7.61
N ASN A 145 -13.92 -12.67 7.76
CA ASN A 145 -14.53 -11.80 6.75
C ASN A 145 -13.51 -11.03 5.92
N ILE A 146 -12.22 -11.38 6.01
CA ILE A 146 -11.18 -10.81 5.15
C ILE A 146 -11.04 -11.68 3.91
N ASP A 147 -11.11 -11.03 2.75
CA ASP A 147 -10.95 -11.69 1.46
C ASP A 147 -9.76 -11.09 0.71
N PHE A 148 -8.94 -11.99 0.13
CA PHE A 148 -7.74 -11.65 -0.63
C PHE A 148 -7.96 -11.98 -2.09
N ASN A 149 -8.09 -10.97 -2.94
CA ASN A 149 -8.24 -11.14 -4.39
C ASN A 149 -6.89 -11.04 -5.08
N PHE A 150 -6.25 -12.17 -5.31
CA PHE A 150 -5.01 -12.27 -6.07
C PHE A 150 -5.29 -12.29 -7.57
N PRO A 151 -4.53 -11.53 -8.40
CA PRO A 151 -4.71 -11.53 -9.85
C PRO A 151 -4.39 -12.92 -10.42
N GLY A 152 -5.40 -13.57 -11.01
CA GLY A 152 -5.27 -14.91 -11.61
C GLY A 152 -5.48 -16.09 -10.66
N GLY A 153 -5.82 -15.85 -9.40
CA GLY A 153 -6.17 -16.89 -8.45
C GLY A 153 -7.67 -17.27 -8.54
N ASN A 154 -7.97 -18.54 -8.63
CA ASN A 154 -9.30 -19.03 -8.30
C ASN A 154 -9.52 -18.76 -6.82
N ASN A 155 -10.64 -18.12 -6.46
CA ASN A 155 -11.08 -17.98 -5.08
C ASN A 155 -11.14 -19.37 -4.45
N THR A 156 -10.14 -19.71 -3.63
CA THR A 156 -10.24 -20.87 -2.75
C THR A 156 -11.06 -20.44 -1.53
N SER A 157 -12.33 -20.74 -1.58
CA SER A 157 -13.26 -20.70 -0.44
C SER A 157 -12.84 -21.62 0.68
#